data_3c0372a568c6e5cbca85c98cdc9aba7c
#
_entry.id   3c0372a568c6e5cbca85c98cdc9aba7c
#
_cell.length_a   1.000
_cell.length_b   1.000
_cell.length_c   1.000
_cell.angle_alpha   90.00
_cell.angle_beta   90.00
_cell.angle_gamma   90.00
#
_symmetry.space_group_name_H-M   'P 1'
#
loop_
_entity.id
_entity.type
_entity.pdbx_description
1 polymer ?
#
loop_
_entity_poly.entity_id
_entity_poly.type
_entity_poly.pdbx_seq_one_letter_code
_entity_poly.pdbx_strand_id
1 'polypeptide(L)'
;LEYAGDVVIAFDPSKSNMAMIVGTPDGTILNVLEFSGNNRKRGPVMDNTVYCNEVRAFLKAYLCHCNLYCVGIEQAIMKKGQNYYHSQMTLTEIRGNMLNLFLEEFNIHVIEVNNWSWKSAILPEGYRGMYQKGSKKYFHDTMPGSPYNDYFEADVTDCICIYWYLCKNR
;
A
#
# COMPACT_ATOMS: atom_id res chain seq x y z
N LEU A 1 -0.75 -17.30 11.06
CA LEU A 1 0.58 -17.66 10.56
C LEU A 1 1.60 -17.10 11.53
N GLU A 2 2.31 -17.97 12.24
CA GLU A 2 3.41 -17.61 13.15
C GLU A 2 4.69 -17.49 12.29
N TYR A 3 4.85 -16.39 11.60
CA TYR A 3 6.14 -16.05 10.99
C TYR A 3 6.95 -15.24 11.99
N ALA A 4 8.13 -15.73 12.35
CA ALA A 4 9.05 -15.11 13.30
C ALA A 4 10.33 -14.65 12.58
N GLY A 5 10.24 -13.64 11.74
CA GLY A 5 11.37 -13.12 10.97
C GLY A 5 11.19 -11.67 10.59
N ASP A 6 12.09 -11.17 9.76
CA ASP A 6 12.01 -9.80 9.26
C ASP A 6 10.89 -9.66 8.23
N VAL A 7 10.07 -8.63 8.37
CA VAL A 7 8.99 -8.31 7.44
C VAL A 7 9.14 -6.93 6.82
N VAL A 8 8.69 -6.82 5.60
CA VAL A 8 8.54 -5.60 4.83
C VAL A 8 7.06 -5.32 4.65
N ILE A 9 6.65 -4.09 4.88
CA ILE A 9 5.27 -3.66 4.71
C ILE A 9 5.22 -2.58 3.63
N ALA A 10 4.29 -2.73 2.70
CA ALA A 10 3.98 -1.69 1.70
C ALA A 10 2.53 -1.25 1.86
N PHE A 11 2.30 0.04 1.62
CA PHE A 11 0.97 0.65 1.58
C PHE A 11 0.73 1.37 0.27
N ASP A 12 -0.45 1.16 -0.27
CA ASP A 12 -1.04 2.03 -1.29
C ASP A 12 -2.28 2.70 -0.70
N PRO A 13 -2.16 3.97 -0.24
CA PRO A 13 -3.28 4.68 0.35
C PRO A 13 -4.25 5.12 -0.73
N SER A 14 -5.47 4.63 -0.66
CA SER A 14 -6.57 5.02 -1.54
C SER A 14 -7.73 5.57 -0.73
N LYS A 15 -8.54 6.41 -1.36
CA LYS A 15 -9.72 7.00 -0.72
C LYS A 15 -10.81 5.98 -0.44
N SER A 16 -10.95 5.00 -1.29
CA SER A 16 -12.00 3.97 -1.23
C SER A 16 -11.53 2.66 -0.65
N ASN A 17 -10.33 2.24 -1.01
CA ASN A 17 -9.76 0.97 -0.61
C ASN A 17 -8.25 1.14 -0.42
N MET A 18 -7.79 1.06 0.79
CA MET A 18 -6.36 1.05 1.08
C MET A 18 -5.86 -0.39 0.99
N ALA A 19 -4.77 -0.62 0.29
CA ALA A 19 -4.07 -1.90 0.24
C ALA A 19 -2.83 -1.90 1.12
N MET A 20 -2.59 -3.03 1.77
CA MET A 20 -1.37 -3.29 2.53
C MET A 20 -0.83 -4.67 2.19
N ILE A 21 0.43 -4.74 1.87
CA ILE A 21 1.16 -6.00 1.64
C ILE A 21 2.15 -6.18 2.78
N VAL A 22 2.15 -7.38 3.34
CA VAL A 22 3.16 -7.83 4.30
C VAL A 22 3.90 -9.00 3.68
N GLY A 23 5.20 -8.95 3.67
CA GLY A 23 6.02 -10.03 3.11
C GLY A 23 7.43 -10.03 3.67
N THR A 24 8.21 -11.01 3.26
CA THR A 24 9.59 -11.17 3.68
C THR A 24 10.53 -10.33 2.83
N PRO A 25 11.75 -10.05 3.30
CA PRO A 25 12.74 -9.31 2.54
C PRO A 25 13.15 -9.94 1.19
N ASP A 26 12.96 -11.22 1.00
CA ASP A 26 13.28 -11.92 -0.25
C ASP A 26 12.20 -11.79 -1.33
N GLY A 27 11.08 -11.12 -1.03
CA GLY A 27 9.99 -10.89 -1.96
C GLY A 27 8.81 -11.84 -1.83
N THR A 28 8.81 -12.75 -0.86
CA THR A 28 7.70 -13.67 -0.60
C THR A 28 6.57 -12.92 0.13
N ILE A 29 5.37 -12.91 -0.45
CA ILE A 29 4.19 -12.29 0.14
C ILE A 29 3.60 -13.23 1.20
N LEU A 30 3.46 -12.73 2.42
CA LEU A 30 2.88 -13.44 3.55
C LEU A 30 1.39 -13.10 3.73
N ASN A 31 1.02 -11.85 3.50
CA ASN A 31 -0.34 -11.40 3.68
C ASN A 31 -0.69 -10.24 2.74
N VAL A 32 -1.93 -10.24 2.27
CA VAL A 32 -2.53 -9.17 1.46
C VAL A 32 -3.77 -8.70 2.19
N LEU A 33 -3.84 -7.43 2.49
CA LEU A 33 -4.93 -6.83 3.23
C LEU A 33 -5.53 -5.68 2.44
N GLU A 34 -6.85 -5.65 2.42
CA GLU A 34 -7.62 -4.55 1.88
C GLU A 34 -8.46 -3.94 3.01
N PHE A 35 -8.38 -2.63 3.14
CA PHE A 35 -9.17 -1.88 4.09
C PHE A 35 -10.20 -1.06 3.33
N SER A 36 -11.45 -1.48 3.39
CA SER A 36 -12.54 -0.80 2.70
C SER A 36 -13.11 0.35 3.54
N GLY A 37 -12.93 1.59 3.07
CA GLY A 37 -13.49 2.79 3.69
C GLY A 37 -14.89 3.15 3.24
N ASN A 38 -15.53 2.33 2.45
CA ASN A 38 -16.74 2.70 1.72
C ASN A 38 -18.02 2.66 2.56
N ASN A 39 -17.99 3.27 3.74
CA ASN A 39 -19.22 3.58 4.47
C ASN A 39 -19.61 5.03 4.22
N ARG A 40 -20.23 5.30 3.08
CA ARG A 40 -20.71 6.64 2.66
C ARG A 40 -21.52 7.40 3.72
N LYS A 41 -21.92 6.71 4.80
CA LYS A 41 -22.66 7.27 5.94
C LYS A 41 -21.79 7.90 7.02
N ARG A 42 -20.46 7.66 7.03
CA ARG A 42 -19.57 8.07 8.13
C ARG A 42 -18.74 9.26 7.72
N GLY A 43 -18.68 9.98 6.90
CA GLY A 43 -17.83 11.12 6.55
C GLY A 43 -16.31 10.83 6.59
N PRO A 44 -15.51 11.61 5.89
CA PRO A 44 -14.09 11.29 5.65
C PRO A 44 -13.23 11.19 6.93
N VAL A 45 -13.54 11.93 7.99
CA VAL A 45 -12.76 11.91 9.23
C VAL A 45 -12.94 10.60 10.02
N MET A 46 -14.17 10.05 10.03
CA MET A 46 -14.42 8.76 10.67
C MET A 46 -13.79 7.60 9.92
N ASP A 47 -13.77 7.67 8.60
CA ASP A 47 -13.15 6.64 7.76
C ASP A 47 -11.63 6.56 8.02
N ASN A 48 -10.95 7.68 8.13
CA ASN A 48 -9.52 7.73 8.44
C ASN A 48 -9.20 7.12 9.82
N THR A 49 -10.03 7.38 10.82
CA THR A 49 -9.87 6.80 12.15
C THR A 49 -10.10 5.29 12.15
N VAL A 50 -11.08 4.80 11.39
CA VAL A 50 -11.34 3.37 11.24
C VAL A 50 -10.14 2.69 10.60
N TYR A 51 -9.61 3.21 9.50
CA TYR A 51 -8.41 2.66 8.86
C TYR A 51 -7.22 2.59 9.82
N CYS A 52 -6.94 3.69 10.52
CA CYS A 52 -5.83 3.72 11.48
C CYS A 52 -6.01 2.67 12.59
N ASN A 53 -7.23 2.48 13.09
CA ASN A 53 -7.50 1.51 14.14
C ASN A 53 -7.37 0.06 13.63
N GLU A 54 -7.85 -0.23 12.43
CA GLU A 54 -7.74 -1.56 11.83
C GLU A 54 -6.26 -1.90 11.54
N VAL A 55 -5.52 -0.97 10.94
CA VAL A 55 -4.09 -1.14 10.69
C VAL A 55 -3.32 -1.30 12.01
N ARG A 56 -3.61 -0.48 13.02
CA ARG A 56 -2.99 -0.58 14.36
C ARG A 56 -3.25 -1.93 15.00
N ALA A 57 -4.49 -2.40 14.98
CA ALA A 57 -4.86 -3.70 15.56
C ALA A 57 -4.14 -4.85 14.86
N PHE A 58 -4.10 -4.81 13.52
CA PHE A 58 -3.38 -5.80 12.74
C PHE A 58 -1.88 -5.78 13.04
N LEU A 59 -1.24 -4.62 13.03
CA LEU A 59 0.20 -4.49 13.27
C LEU A 59 0.57 -4.95 14.68
N LYS A 60 -0.21 -4.61 15.70
CA LYS A 60 0.03 -5.10 17.08
C LYS A 60 -0.07 -6.61 17.17
N ALA A 61 -1.04 -7.21 16.52
CA ALA A 61 -1.19 -8.66 16.50
C ALA A 61 -0.09 -9.36 15.67
N TYR A 62 0.31 -8.77 14.58
CA TYR A 62 1.28 -9.37 13.65
C TYR A 62 2.72 -9.18 14.12
N LEU A 63 3.08 -7.98 14.58
CA LEU A 63 4.45 -7.62 14.93
C LEU A 63 4.90 -8.14 16.30
N CYS A 64 4.01 -8.71 17.11
CA CYS A 64 4.43 -9.38 18.34
C CYS A 64 5.33 -10.60 18.08
N HIS A 65 5.34 -11.12 16.86
CA HIS A 65 6.11 -12.29 16.43
C HIS A 65 7.15 -11.99 15.33
N CYS A 66 7.16 -10.77 14.77
CA CYS A 66 8.00 -10.40 13.64
C CYS A 66 8.85 -9.17 13.95
N ASN A 67 9.98 -9.04 13.26
CA ASN A 67 10.75 -7.80 13.25
C ASN A 67 10.30 -6.96 12.04
N LEU A 68 9.86 -5.74 12.29
CA LEU A 68 9.54 -4.81 11.20
C LEU A 68 10.82 -4.22 10.65
N TYR A 69 11.17 -4.69 9.45
CA TYR A 69 12.42 -4.30 8.79
C TYR A 69 12.29 -2.99 8.01
N CYS A 70 11.19 -2.84 7.26
CA CYS A 70 10.97 -1.70 6.38
C CYS A 70 9.47 -1.48 6.17
N VAL A 71 9.06 -0.23 6.13
CA VAL A 71 7.72 0.19 5.73
C VAL A 71 7.82 1.20 4.61
N GLY A 72 7.06 1.01 3.55
CA GLY A 72 6.95 1.98 2.46
C GLY A 72 5.51 2.35 2.16
N ILE A 73 5.32 3.60 1.75
CA ILE A 73 4.01 4.13 1.35
C ILE A 73 4.15 4.87 0.01
N GLU A 74 3.16 4.70 -0.87
CA GLU A 74 3.17 5.47 -2.11
C GLU A 74 3.09 6.96 -1.85
N GLN A 75 3.96 7.71 -2.50
CA GLN A 75 3.96 9.16 -2.45
C GLN A 75 2.72 9.73 -3.15
N ALA A 76 2.00 10.61 -2.47
CA ALA A 76 0.85 11.29 -3.07
C ALA A 76 1.28 12.14 -4.27
N ILE A 77 0.68 11.89 -5.43
CA ILE A 77 0.91 12.69 -6.62
C ILE A 77 -0.03 13.90 -6.58
N MET A 78 0.55 15.09 -6.49
CA MET A 78 -0.20 16.34 -6.57
C MET A 78 -0.59 16.63 -8.03
N LYS A 79 -1.84 16.39 -8.39
CA LYS A 79 -2.39 16.78 -9.70
C LYS A 79 -2.88 18.22 -9.65
N LYS A 80 -2.54 19.01 -10.67
CA LYS A 80 -3.05 20.37 -10.82
C LYS A 80 -4.52 20.33 -11.29
N GLY A 81 -5.41 21.02 -10.59
CA GLY A 81 -6.83 21.21 -10.97
C GLY A 81 -7.79 21.23 -9.77
N GLN A 82 -8.78 22.10 -9.82
CA GLN A 82 -9.74 22.30 -8.70
C GLN A 82 -10.56 21.04 -8.37
N ASN A 83 -10.87 20.20 -9.37
CA ASN A 83 -11.69 19.00 -9.17
C ASN A 83 -11.00 17.90 -8.37
N TYR A 84 -9.68 18.00 -8.16
CA TYR A 84 -8.89 17.01 -7.41
C TYR A 84 -8.60 17.43 -5.97
N TYR A 85 -8.89 18.68 -5.60
CA TYR A 85 -8.47 19.25 -4.32
C TYR A 85 -8.97 18.43 -3.12
N HIS A 86 -10.27 18.13 -3.03
CA HIS A 86 -10.83 17.36 -1.93
C HIS A 86 -10.28 15.92 -1.87
N SER A 87 -10.10 15.29 -3.02
CA SER A 87 -9.53 13.93 -3.05
C SER A 87 -8.07 13.92 -2.63
N GLN A 88 -7.31 14.94 -2.99
CA GLN A 88 -5.91 15.10 -2.59
C GLN A 88 -5.78 15.38 -1.09
N MET A 89 -6.62 16.25 -0.53
CA MET A 89 -6.65 16.49 0.91
C MET A 89 -6.90 15.20 1.69
N THR A 90 -7.94 14.46 1.33
CA THR A 90 -8.27 13.20 1.99
C THR A 90 -7.11 12.18 1.92
N LEU A 91 -6.47 12.02 0.76
CA LEU A 91 -5.31 11.16 0.62
C LEU A 91 -4.10 11.62 1.45
N THR A 92 -3.89 12.94 1.53
CA THR A 92 -2.82 13.52 2.35
C THR A 92 -3.08 13.28 3.84
N GLU A 93 -4.32 13.39 4.29
CA GLU A 93 -4.73 13.10 5.68
C GLU A 93 -4.54 11.62 6.02
N ILE A 94 -5.03 10.70 5.18
CA ILE A 94 -4.86 9.26 5.36
C ILE A 94 -3.38 8.92 5.47
N ARG A 95 -2.60 9.43 4.54
CA ARG A 95 -1.16 9.23 4.51
C ARG A 95 -0.46 9.79 5.74
N GLY A 96 -0.78 11.03 6.13
CA GLY A 96 -0.23 11.65 7.34
C GLY A 96 -0.52 10.85 8.60
N ASN A 97 -1.74 10.34 8.73
CA ASN A 97 -2.14 9.50 9.86
C ASN A 97 -1.37 8.17 9.88
N MET A 98 -1.12 7.55 8.72
CA MET A 98 -0.31 6.33 8.63
C MET A 98 1.15 6.61 9.00
N LEU A 99 1.74 7.69 8.50
CA LEU A 99 3.11 8.08 8.85
C LEU A 99 3.27 8.28 10.35
N ASN A 100 2.34 9.01 10.98
CA ASN A 100 2.34 9.25 12.41
C ASN A 100 2.16 7.95 13.20
N LEU A 101 1.25 7.06 12.78
CA LEU A 101 1.03 5.77 13.41
C LEU A 101 2.34 4.96 13.49
N PHE A 102 3.06 4.85 12.38
CA PHE A 102 4.32 4.09 12.35
C PHE A 102 5.43 4.76 13.15
N LEU A 103 5.54 6.09 13.07
CA LEU A 103 6.57 6.81 13.79
C LEU A 103 6.31 6.81 15.31
N GLU A 104 5.09 7.15 15.73
CA GLU A 104 4.79 7.35 17.15
C GLU A 104 4.59 6.05 17.92
N GLU A 105 3.91 5.07 17.32
CA GLU A 105 3.58 3.82 18.02
C GLU A 105 4.60 2.70 17.81
N PHE A 106 5.28 2.70 16.66
CA PHE A 106 6.23 1.63 16.32
C PHE A 106 7.68 2.12 16.18
N ASN A 107 7.91 3.43 16.31
CA ASN A 107 9.22 4.07 16.16
C ASN A 107 9.91 3.72 14.83
N ILE A 108 9.15 3.71 13.74
CA ILE A 108 9.62 3.35 12.42
C ILE A 108 9.40 4.50 11.45
N HIS A 109 10.46 4.84 10.73
CA HIS A 109 10.39 5.76 9.62
C HIS A 109 9.85 5.07 8.38
N VAL A 110 8.80 5.64 7.80
CA VAL A 110 8.18 5.14 6.57
C VAL A 110 8.91 5.72 5.36
N ILE A 111 9.28 4.86 4.42
CA ILE A 111 9.88 5.27 3.16
C ILE A 111 8.78 5.72 2.20
N GLU A 112 8.88 6.95 1.72
CA GLU A 112 7.99 7.44 0.68
C GLU A 112 8.46 6.97 -0.69
N VAL A 113 7.63 6.18 -1.34
CA VAL A 113 7.93 5.58 -2.65
C VAL A 113 7.28 6.39 -3.75
N ASN A 114 8.10 6.98 -4.61
CA ASN A 114 7.60 7.72 -5.76
C ASN A 114 6.96 6.77 -6.78
N ASN A 115 5.78 7.13 -7.28
CA ASN A 115 5.02 6.32 -8.24
C ASN A 115 5.82 5.97 -9.49
N TRP A 116 6.59 6.90 -10.04
CA TRP A 116 7.40 6.64 -11.22
C TRP A 116 8.58 5.71 -10.92
N SER A 117 9.16 5.80 -9.74
CA SER A 117 10.30 4.98 -9.34
C SER A 117 9.94 3.50 -9.28
N TRP A 118 8.88 3.13 -8.60
CA TRP A 118 8.47 1.73 -8.55
C TRP A 118 7.96 1.20 -9.89
N LYS A 119 7.20 2.01 -10.65
CA LYS A 119 6.76 1.62 -12.00
C LYS A 119 7.92 1.32 -12.93
N SER A 120 8.94 2.17 -12.93
CA SER A 120 10.11 1.96 -13.79
C SER A 120 10.96 0.76 -13.37
N ALA A 121 11.01 0.45 -12.08
CA ALA A 121 11.81 -0.65 -11.55
C ALA A 121 11.15 -2.03 -11.66
N ILE A 122 9.82 -2.08 -11.57
CA ILE A 122 9.04 -3.32 -11.48
C ILE A 122 8.31 -3.63 -12.78
N LEU A 123 7.70 -2.63 -13.43
CA LEU A 123 6.90 -2.85 -14.63
C LEU A 123 7.73 -2.72 -15.91
N PRO A 124 7.57 -3.63 -16.87
CA PRO A 124 8.09 -3.44 -18.22
C PRO A 124 7.52 -2.18 -18.88
N GLU A 125 8.24 -1.64 -19.85
CA GLU A 125 7.93 -0.36 -20.48
C GLU A 125 6.49 -0.26 -21.00
N GLY A 126 5.97 -1.31 -21.62
CA GLY A 126 4.61 -1.33 -22.15
C GLY A 126 3.48 -1.21 -21.12
N TYR A 127 3.80 -1.38 -19.83
CA TYR A 127 2.81 -1.28 -18.73
C TYR A 127 2.94 0.00 -17.91
N ARG A 128 4.06 0.72 -18.00
CA ARG A 128 4.36 1.91 -17.16
C ARG A 128 3.45 3.10 -17.43
N GLY A 129 3.08 3.33 -18.67
CA GLY A 129 2.28 4.48 -19.12
C GLY A 129 0.77 4.28 -18.99
N MET A 130 0.30 3.10 -18.61
CA MET A 130 -1.12 2.81 -18.46
C MET A 130 -1.63 3.41 -17.14
N TYR A 131 -2.42 4.47 -17.26
CA TYR A 131 -3.03 5.13 -16.11
C TYR A 131 -3.91 4.15 -15.32
N GLN A 132 -3.63 3.96 -14.04
CA GLN A 132 -4.37 3.15 -13.05
C GLN A 132 -4.55 1.63 -13.34
N LYS A 133 -3.98 1.08 -14.41
CA LYS A 133 -4.21 -0.33 -14.75
C LYS A 133 -2.95 -1.09 -15.19
N GLY A 134 -1.79 -0.43 -15.15
CA GLY A 134 -0.56 -1.03 -15.68
C GLY A 134 -0.11 -2.26 -14.91
N SER A 135 -0.11 -2.19 -13.58
CA SER A 135 0.22 -3.31 -12.70
C SER A 135 -0.81 -4.45 -12.86
N LYS A 136 -2.10 -4.14 -12.80
CA LYS A 136 -3.17 -5.13 -12.96
C LYS A 136 -3.08 -5.85 -14.31
N LYS A 137 -2.86 -5.11 -15.39
CA LYS A 137 -2.67 -5.71 -16.71
C LYS A 137 -1.41 -6.56 -16.77
N TYR A 138 -0.32 -6.10 -16.18
CA TYR A 138 0.93 -6.86 -16.10
C TYR A 138 0.74 -8.20 -15.39
N PHE A 139 0.09 -8.21 -14.23
CA PHE A 139 -0.21 -9.45 -13.50
C PHE A 139 -1.09 -10.39 -14.31
N HIS A 140 -2.15 -9.87 -14.93
CA HIS A 140 -3.04 -10.67 -15.77
C HIS A 140 -2.30 -11.32 -16.95
N ASP A 141 -1.44 -10.55 -17.62
CA ASP A 141 -0.77 -11.01 -18.85
C ASP A 141 0.43 -11.96 -18.54
N THR A 142 1.10 -11.78 -17.41
CA THR A 142 2.35 -12.49 -17.11
C THR A 142 2.22 -13.60 -16.07
N MET A 143 1.18 -13.56 -15.25
CA MET A 143 0.94 -14.51 -14.16
C MET A 143 -0.50 -15.04 -14.21
N PRO A 144 -0.92 -15.66 -15.34
CA PRO A 144 -2.27 -16.22 -15.44
C PRO A 144 -2.44 -17.31 -14.38
N GLY A 145 -3.56 -17.25 -13.63
CA GLY A 145 -3.84 -18.16 -12.51
C GLY A 145 -3.19 -17.77 -11.18
N SER A 146 -2.49 -16.64 -11.12
CA SER A 146 -2.03 -16.08 -9.84
C SER A 146 -3.24 -15.70 -8.98
N PRO A 147 -3.21 -15.97 -7.66
CA PRO A 147 -4.24 -15.51 -6.74
C PRO A 147 -4.40 -13.99 -6.74
N TYR A 148 -3.39 -13.25 -7.20
CA TYR A 148 -3.42 -11.79 -7.34
C TYR A 148 -4.28 -11.30 -8.51
N ASN A 149 -4.63 -12.16 -9.46
CA ASN A 149 -5.55 -11.82 -10.55
C ASN A 149 -7.00 -11.69 -10.08
N ASP A 150 -7.35 -12.29 -8.94
CA ASP A 150 -8.68 -12.20 -8.34
C ASP A 150 -8.89 -10.88 -7.59
N TYR A 151 -7.82 -10.14 -7.31
CA TYR A 151 -7.92 -8.79 -6.76
C TYR A 151 -8.30 -7.81 -7.87
N PHE A 152 -9.58 -7.47 -7.90
CA PHE A 152 -10.15 -6.57 -8.92
C PHE A 152 -9.70 -5.12 -8.78
N GLU A 153 -9.18 -4.74 -7.61
CA GLU A 153 -8.76 -3.38 -7.34
C GLU A 153 -7.31 -3.14 -7.74
N ALA A 154 -7.09 -2.06 -8.48
CA ALA A 154 -5.74 -1.69 -8.93
C ALA A 154 -4.79 -1.40 -7.76
N ASP A 155 -5.34 -0.95 -6.64
CA ASP A 155 -4.59 -0.55 -5.45
C ASP A 155 -3.79 -1.73 -4.85
N VAL A 156 -4.34 -2.97 -4.88
CA VAL A 156 -3.61 -4.17 -4.42
C VAL A 156 -2.43 -4.49 -5.33
N THR A 157 -2.63 -4.47 -6.64
CA THR A 157 -1.54 -4.78 -7.59
C THR A 157 -0.46 -3.71 -7.59
N ASP A 158 -0.82 -2.45 -7.41
CA ASP A 158 0.13 -1.36 -7.23
C ASP A 158 0.90 -1.53 -5.90
N CYS A 159 0.22 -1.87 -4.82
CA CYS A 159 0.84 -2.13 -3.52
C CYS A 159 1.83 -3.32 -3.55
N ILE A 160 1.52 -4.40 -4.27
CA ILE A 160 2.46 -5.51 -4.50
C ILE A 160 3.71 -5.03 -5.24
N CYS A 161 3.56 -4.19 -6.25
CA CYS A 161 4.70 -3.62 -6.96
C CYS A 161 5.57 -2.72 -6.07
N ILE A 162 4.94 -1.92 -5.19
CA ILE A 162 5.65 -1.10 -4.19
C ILE A 162 6.43 -2.02 -3.24
N TYR A 163 5.82 -3.09 -2.74
CA TYR A 163 6.48 -4.07 -1.88
C TYR A 163 7.72 -4.69 -2.57
N TRP A 164 7.60 -5.14 -3.80
CA TRP A 164 8.75 -5.69 -4.55
C TRP A 164 9.82 -4.63 -4.85
N TYR A 165 9.41 -3.38 -5.07
CA TYR A 165 10.34 -2.26 -5.19
C TYR A 165 11.16 -2.08 -3.91
N LEU A 166 10.52 -2.10 -2.74
CA LEU A 166 11.19 -2.02 -1.45
C LEU A 166 12.15 -3.20 -1.25
N CYS A 167 11.80 -4.41 -1.63
CA CYS A 167 12.67 -5.58 -1.54
C CYS A 167 13.91 -5.49 -2.44
N LYS A 168 13.82 -4.85 -3.61
CA LYS A 168 14.93 -4.70 -4.56
C LYS A 168 15.91 -3.58 -4.22
N ASN A 169 15.47 -2.52 -3.57
CA ASN A 169 16.24 -1.29 -3.37
C ASN A 169 16.77 -1.16 -1.93
N ARG A 170 17.28 -2.23 -1.42
CA ARG A 170 17.90 -2.32 -0.09
C ARG A 170 19.38 -2.22 -0.14
#